data_e1946b7007ec04d41ef648a18182cb6d
#
_entry.id   e1946b7007ec04d41ef648a18182cb6d
#
_cell.length_a   1.000
_cell.length_b   1.000
_cell.length_c   1.000
_cell.angle_alpha   90.00
_cell.angle_beta   90.00
_cell.angle_gamma   90.00
#
_symmetry.space_group_name_H-M   'P 1'
#
loop_
_entity.id
_entity.type
_entity.pdbx_description
1 polymer ?
#
loop_
_entity_poly.entity_id
_entity_poly.type
_entity_poly.pdbx_seq_one_letter_code
_entity_poly.pdbx_strand_id
1 'polypeptide(L)'
;MKFDREDLLLYAVTDSRWLNGERLYDQVEKALKGGATFIQLREKELDQEHFFEEAVEIKELCARYHVPFVINDNVEIALKMDADGVHVGQDDMEAGDVRAKLGSDKIIGVSAHTVEEALLAEKR
;
A
#
# COMPACT_ATOMS: atom_id res chain seq x y z
N MET A 1 -1.35 2.42 12.90
CA MET A 1 -2.39 1.39 12.82
C MET A 1 -1.79 0.01 12.88
N LYS A 2 -2.36 -0.85 13.70
CA LYS A 2 -1.98 -2.26 13.72
C LYS A 2 -2.94 -3.04 12.84
N PHE A 3 -2.49 -4.15 12.31
CA PHE A 3 -3.35 -5.02 11.52
C PHE A 3 -3.32 -6.44 12.08
N ASP A 4 -4.38 -7.19 11.80
CA ASP A 4 -4.49 -8.59 12.20
C ASP A 4 -4.12 -9.50 11.03
N ARG A 5 -3.81 -10.76 11.32
CA ARG A 5 -3.48 -11.73 10.27
C ARG A 5 -4.64 -11.91 9.28
N GLU A 6 -5.87 -11.78 9.75
CA GLU A 6 -7.06 -11.88 8.90
C GLU A 6 -7.09 -10.79 7.83
N ASP A 7 -6.47 -9.63 8.09
CA ASP A 7 -6.39 -8.57 7.10
C ASP A 7 -5.58 -8.97 5.87
N LEU A 8 -4.71 -9.96 6.00
CA LEU A 8 -3.90 -10.46 4.89
C LEU A 8 -4.57 -11.58 4.09
N LEU A 9 -5.80 -11.94 4.43
CA LEU A 9 -6.49 -13.06 3.79
C LEU A 9 -6.62 -12.90 2.27
N LEU A 10 -6.96 -11.70 1.81
CA LEU A 10 -7.04 -11.40 0.38
C LEU A 10 -6.46 -10.01 0.12
N TYR A 11 -5.20 -9.98 -0.26
CA TYR A 11 -4.41 -8.78 -0.45
C TYR A 11 -4.40 -8.40 -1.94
N ALA A 12 -5.03 -7.31 -2.30
CA ALA A 12 -5.08 -6.85 -3.68
C ALA A 12 -4.06 -5.73 -3.92
N VAL A 13 -3.28 -5.88 -4.99
CA VAL A 13 -2.31 -4.86 -5.44
C VAL A 13 -2.82 -4.31 -6.76
N THR A 14 -2.93 -2.99 -6.86
CA THR A 14 -3.44 -2.37 -8.08
C THR A 14 -2.41 -2.40 -9.21
N ASP A 15 -2.90 -2.39 -10.45
CA ASP A 15 -2.04 -2.29 -11.63
C ASP A 15 -2.83 -1.61 -12.75
N SER A 16 -2.42 -0.38 -13.07
CA SER A 16 -3.13 0.43 -14.07
C SER A 16 -3.05 -0.14 -15.49
N ARG A 17 -2.16 -1.10 -15.74
CA ARG A 17 -2.06 -1.75 -17.05
C ARG A 17 -3.30 -2.58 -17.41
N TRP A 18 -4.11 -2.95 -16.43
CA TRP A 18 -5.26 -3.83 -16.62
C TRP A 18 -6.59 -3.08 -16.52
N LEU A 19 -6.60 -1.76 -16.72
CA LEU A 19 -7.81 -0.95 -16.50
C LEU A 19 -8.89 -1.14 -17.54
N ASN A 20 -8.54 -1.44 -18.78
CA ASN A 20 -9.53 -1.65 -19.84
C ASN A 20 -10.56 -0.50 -19.95
N GLY A 21 -10.10 0.74 -19.79
CA GLY A 21 -10.97 1.90 -19.86
C GLY A 21 -11.65 2.28 -18.54
N GLU A 22 -11.54 1.46 -17.53
CA GLU A 22 -12.06 1.79 -16.20
C GLU A 22 -11.08 2.66 -15.42
N ARG A 23 -11.57 3.36 -14.39
CA ARG A 23 -10.71 4.05 -13.44
C ARG A 23 -10.15 3.03 -12.45
N LEU A 24 -8.97 3.31 -11.91
CA LEU A 24 -8.39 2.46 -10.86
C LEU A 24 -9.31 2.38 -9.64
N TYR A 25 -9.96 3.49 -9.30
CA TYR A 25 -10.98 3.55 -8.25
C TYR A 25 -12.04 2.46 -8.45
N ASP A 26 -12.54 2.31 -9.68
CA ASP A 26 -13.59 1.32 -9.98
C ASP A 26 -13.10 -0.10 -9.77
N GLN A 27 -11.84 -0.39 -10.14
CA GLN A 27 -11.26 -1.71 -9.93
C GLN A 27 -11.10 -2.02 -8.44
N VAL A 28 -10.65 -1.05 -7.66
CA VAL A 28 -10.50 -1.22 -6.22
C VAL A 28 -11.88 -1.45 -5.59
N GLU A 29 -12.88 -0.70 -6.00
CA GLU A 29 -14.24 -0.89 -5.49
C GLU A 29 -14.75 -2.29 -5.75
N LYS A 30 -14.55 -2.80 -6.97
CA LYS A 30 -14.93 -4.18 -7.30
C LYS A 30 -14.20 -5.20 -6.45
N ALA A 31 -12.90 -4.98 -6.22
CA ALA A 31 -12.11 -5.88 -5.39
C ALA A 31 -12.63 -5.89 -3.94
N LEU A 32 -12.96 -4.72 -3.40
CA LEU A 32 -13.51 -4.61 -2.05
C LEU A 32 -14.86 -5.31 -1.93
N LYS A 33 -15.74 -5.11 -2.92
CA LYS A 33 -17.04 -5.78 -2.96
C LYS A 33 -16.89 -7.30 -3.07
N GLY A 34 -15.82 -7.75 -3.72
CA GLY A 34 -15.51 -9.17 -3.88
C GLY A 34 -14.85 -9.81 -2.67
N GLY A 35 -14.51 -9.03 -1.64
CA GLY A 35 -13.97 -9.56 -0.40
C GLY A 35 -12.50 -9.28 -0.12
N ALA A 36 -11.85 -8.38 -0.89
CA ALA A 36 -10.46 -8.01 -0.59
C ALA A 36 -10.37 -7.43 0.83
N THR A 37 -9.36 -7.85 1.56
CA THR A 37 -9.17 -7.47 2.97
C THR A 37 -8.00 -6.51 3.18
N PHE A 38 -7.23 -6.22 2.14
CA PHE A 38 -6.06 -5.36 2.21
C PHE A 38 -5.79 -4.81 0.81
N ILE A 39 -5.55 -3.51 0.69
CA ILE A 39 -5.32 -2.87 -0.60
C ILE A 39 -3.96 -2.18 -0.62
N GLN A 40 -3.18 -2.46 -1.66
CA GLN A 40 -1.95 -1.72 -1.95
C GLN A 40 -2.14 -0.95 -3.24
N LEU A 41 -1.95 0.37 -3.17
CA LEU A 41 -1.95 1.21 -4.36
C LEU A 41 -0.55 1.23 -4.97
N ARG A 42 -0.41 0.65 -6.15
CA ARG A 42 0.82 0.65 -6.92
C ARG A 42 0.59 1.44 -8.20
N GLU A 43 1.30 2.56 -8.33
CA GLU A 43 1.19 3.42 -9.51
C GLU A 43 2.58 3.93 -9.87
N LYS A 44 3.04 3.61 -11.07
CA LYS A 44 4.41 3.90 -11.51
C LYS A 44 4.49 5.02 -12.54
N GLU A 45 3.39 5.38 -13.16
CA GLU A 45 3.41 6.28 -14.31
C GLU A 45 2.76 7.64 -14.08
N LEU A 46 2.06 7.83 -12.97
CA LEU A 46 1.46 9.13 -12.67
C LEU A 46 2.46 10.06 -12.00
N ASP A 47 2.28 11.36 -12.23
CA ASP A 47 3.04 12.36 -11.49
C ASP A 47 2.56 12.43 -10.05
N GLN A 48 3.31 13.17 -9.20
CA GLN A 48 3.05 13.23 -7.76
C GLN A 48 1.67 13.76 -7.43
N GLU A 49 1.21 14.78 -8.16
CA GLU A 49 -0.06 15.42 -7.90
C GLU A 49 -1.23 14.49 -8.20
N HIS A 50 -1.22 13.86 -9.38
CA HIS A 50 -2.27 12.92 -9.77
C HIS A 50 -2.26 11.66 -8.91
N PHE A 51 -1.08 11.19 -8.53
CA PHE A 51 -0.94 10.06 -7.63
C PHE A 51 -1.57 10.39 -6.27
N PHE A 52 -1.27 11.57 -5.74
CA PHE A 52 -1.82 12.00 -4.46
C PHE A 52 -3.36 12.05 -4.49
N GLU A 53 -3.91 12.65 -5.53
CA GLU A 53 -5.37 12.74 -5.69
C GLU A 53 -6.03 11.37 -5.76
N GLU A 54 -5.46 10.47 -6.54
CA GLU A 54 -5.96 9.10 -6.68
C GLU A 54 -5.85 8.36 -5.34
N ALA A 55 -4.74 8.52 -4.65
CA ALA A 55 -4.51 7.87 -3.37
C ALA A 55 -5.54 8.31 -2.32
N VAL A 56 -5.86 9.60 -2.27
CA VAL A 56 -6.85 10.12 -1.31
C VAL A 56 -8.23 9.52 -1.59
N GLU A 57 -8.67 9.47 -2.85
CA GLU A 57 -9.95 8.86 -3.23
C GLU A 57 -10.03 7.40 -2.78
N ILE A 58 -8.98 6.64 -3.08
CA ILE A 58 -8.95 5.20 -2.78
C ILE A 58 -8.87 4.95 -1.28
N LYS A 59 -8.13 5.79 -0.55
CA LYS A 59 -8.09 5.70 0.90
C LYS A 59 -9.48 5.84 1.52
N GLU A 60 -10.24 6.82 1.07
CA GLU A 60 -11.61 7.03 1.55
C GLU A 60 -12.50 5.82 1.26
N LEU A 61 -12.34 5.25 0.07
CA LEU A 61 -13.08 4.06 -0.33
C LEU A 61 -12.73 2.87 0.59
N CYS A 62 -11.44 2.64 0.85
CA CYS A 62 -11.01 1.57 1.73
C CYS A 62 -11.52 1.76 3.17
N ALA A 63 -11.54 3.00 3.64
CA ALA A 63 -12.03 3.31 4.97
C ALA A 63 -13.52 2.93 5.12
N ARG A 64 -14.32 3.11 4.08
CA ARG A 64 -15.73 2.71 4.10
C ARG A 64 -15.92 1.20 4.24
N TYR A 65 -14.95 0.43 3.78
CA TYR A 65 -14.98 -1.04 3.88
C TYR A 65 -14.17 -1.56 5.08
N HIS A 66 -13.60 -0.65 5.88
CA HIS A 66 -12.74 -0.99 7.03
C HIS A 66 -11.54 -1.85 6.62
N VAL A 67 -10.93 -1.52 5.48
CA VAL A 67 -9.81 -2.27 4.91
C VAL A 67 -8.54 -1.43 4.98
N PRO A 68 -7.42 -1.99 5.48
CA PRO A 68 -6.14 -1.28 5.49
C PRO A 68 -5.68 -0.91 4.08
N PHE A 69 -5.07 0.27 3.96
CA PHE A 69 -4.62 0.83 2.70
C PHE A 69 -3.16 1.27 2.80
N VAL A 70 -2.31 0.74 1.92
CA VAL A 70 -0.90 1.09 1.88
C VAL A 70 -0.49 1.57 0.50
N ILE A 71 0.55 2.39 0.46
CA ILE A 71 1.14 2.94 -0.76
C ILE A 71 2.38 2.15 -1.12
N ASN A 72 2.51 1.79 -2.39
CA ASN A 72 3.73 1.16 -2.88
C ASN A 72 4.81 2.21 -3.09
N ASP A 73 5.96 2.02 -2.46
CA ASP A 73 7.20 2.78 -2.71
C ASP A 73 7.26 4.21 -2.19
N ASN A 74 6.24 5.00 -2.38
CA ASN A 74 6.29 6.44 -2.16
C ASN A 74 5.98 6.82 -0.72
N VAL A 75 7.02 6.85 0.11
CA VAL A 75 6.91 7.16 1.53
C VAL A 75 6.38 8.58 1.77
N GLU A 76 6.79 9.53 0.93
CA GLU A 76 6.37 10.92 1.09
C GLU A 76 4.87 11.08 0.90
N ILE A 77 4.31 10.43 -0.12
CA ILE A 77 2.87 10.46 -0.35
C ILE A 77 2.13 9.74 0.79
N ALA A 78 2.66 8.61 1.25
CA ALA A 78 2.05 7.89 2.36
C ALA A 78 1.96 8.75 3.62
N LEU A 79 3.01 9.52 3.91
CA LEU A 79 3.01 10.46 5.04
C LEU A 79 2.02 11.60 4.82
N LYS A 80 2.06 12.19 3.65
CA LYS A 80 1.26 13.38 3.34
C LYS A 80 -0.23 13.13 3.38
N MET A 81 -0.65 11.94 2.95
CA MET A 81 -2.06 11.56 2.93
C MET A 81 -2.48 10.71 4.14
N ASP A 82 -1.55 10.44 5.03
CA ASP A 82 -1.79 9.60 6.23
C ASP A 82 -2.34 8.21 5.87
N ALA A 83 -1.67 7.53 4.94
CA ALA A 83 -2.01 6.15 4.61
C ALA A 83 -1.75 5.24 5.82
N ASP A 84 -2.34 4.04 5.82
CA ASP A 84 -2.10 3.08 6.90
C ASP A 84 -0.67 2.55 6.90
N GLY A 85 0.03 2.66 5.78
CA GLY A 85 1.43 2.27 5.69
C GLY A 85 1.97 2.32 4.27
N VAL A 86 3.13 1.70 4.10
CA VAL A 86 3.80 1.60 2.79
C VAL A 86 4.29 0.17 2.57
N HIS A 87 4.49 -0.16 1.29
CA HIS A 87 5.17 -1.39 0.90
C HIS A 87 6.38 -1.02 0.06
N VAL A 88 7.56 -1.49 0.43
CA VAL A 88 8.83 -1.20 -0.26
C VAL A 88 9.52 -2.47 -0.73
N GLY A 89 10.30 -2.37 -1.81
CA GLY A 89 11.15 -3.44 -2.29
C GLY A 89 12.58 -3.29 -1.79
N GLN A 90 13.48 -4.17 -2.23
CA GLN A 90 14.88 -4.16 -1.80
C GLN A 90 15.67 -2.97 -2.35
N ASP A 91 15.26 -2.46 -3.52
CA ASP A 91 15.93 -1.33 -4.16
C ASP A 91 15.38 0.03 -3.71
N ASP A 92 14.40 0.02 -2.83
CA ASP A 92 13.76 1.22 -2.33
C ASP A 92 14.40 1.65 -1.01
N MET A 93 13.77 2.61 -0.33
CA MET A 93 14.25 3.03 0.98
C MET A 93 14.27 1.83 1.93
N GLU A 94 15.36 1.67 2.68
CA GLU A 94 15.50 0.58 3.63
C GLU A 94 14.40 0.61 4.69
N ALA A 95 13.87 -0.56 5.06
CA ALA A 95 12.75 -0.67 5.99
C ALA A 95 12.97 0.05 7.32
N GLY A 96 14.21 0.05 7.84
CA GLY A 96 14.52 0.77 9.07
C GLY A 96 14.37 2.28 8.92
N ASP A 97 14.77 2.81 7.77
CA ASP A 97 14.63 4.24 7.48
C ASP A 97 13.16 4.59 7.26
N VAL A 98 12.40 3.71 6.62
CA VAL A 98 10.95 3.88 6.45
C VAL A 98 10.28 3.94 7.81
N ARG A 99 10.62 3.02 8.71
CA ARG A 99 10.07 3.00 10.07
C ARG A 99 10.38 4.30 10.81
N ALA A 100 11.60 4.81 10.67
CA ALA A 100 11.99 6.06 11.29
C ALA A 100 11.15 7.24 10.80
N LYS A 101 10.81 7.26 9.52
CA LYS A 101 9.99 8.32 8.93
C LYS A 101 8.51 8.18 9.24
N LEU A 102 7.96 6.97 9.19
CA LEU A 102 6.52 6.75 9.36
C LEU A 102 6.09 6.66 10.82
N GLY A 103 6.98 6.25 11.70
CA GLY A 103 6.65 6.01 13.10
C GLY A 103 6.20 4.58 13.35
N SER A 104 5.91 4.28 14.63
CA SER A 104 5.64 2.91 15.08
C SER A 104 4.23 2.40 14.76
N ASP A 105 3.30 3.30 14.45
CA ASP A 105 1.89 2.94 14.24
C ASP A 105 1.53 2.55 12.81
N LYS A 106 2.47 2.74 11.89
CA LYS A 106 2.21 2.48 10.48
C LYS A 106 2.63 1.07 10.07
N ILE A 107 1.92 0.51 9.08
CA ILE A 107 2.24 -0.79 8.51
C ILE A 107 3.39 -0.63 7.53
N ILE A 108 4.37 -1.52 7.60
CA ILE A 108 5.45 -1.58 6.62
C ILE A 108 5.48 -2.97 6.02
N GLY A 109 5.28 -3.04 4.70
CA GLY A 109 5.46 -4.26 3.93
C GLY A 109 6.80 -4.20 3.21
N VAL A 110 7.49 -5.34 3.11
CA VAL A 110 8.78 -5.43 2.44
C VAL A 110 8.80 -6.65 1.52
N SER A 111 9.15 -6.43 0.26
CA SER A 111 9.36 -7.54 -0.68
C SER A 111 10.73 -8.16 -0.40
N ALA A 112 10.76 -9.47 -0.22
CA ALA A 112 12.01 -10.21 0.00
C ALA A 112 12.10 -11.34 -0.99
N HIS A 113 13.29 -11.55 -1.57
CA HIS A 113 13.53 -12.59 -2.57
C HIS A 113 14.41 -13.71 -2.04
N THR A 114 14.98 -13.54 -0.84
CA THR A 114 15.81 -14.54 -0.19
C THR A 114 15.45 -14.63 1.29
N VAL A 115 15.85 -15.71 1.92
CA VAL A 115 15.68 -15.89 3.36
C VAL A 115 16.42 -14.80 4.13
N GLU A 116 17.61 -14.46 3.67
CA GLU A 116 18.42 -13.39 4.32
C GLU A 116 17.69 -12.06 4.30
N GLU A 117 17.12 -11.70 3.16
CA GLU A 117 16.35 -10.47 3.02
C GLU A 117 15.14 -10.46 3.96
N ALA A 118 14.45 -11.59 4.05
CA ALA A 118 13.28 -11.70 4.93
C ALA A 118 13.66 -11.54 6.41
N LEU A 119 14.76 -12.18 6.83
CA LEU A 119 15.23 -12.07 8.20
C LEU A 119 15.67 -10.65 8.54
N LEU A 120 16.33 -9.99 7.60
CA LEU A 120 16.74 -8.59 7.79
C LEU A 120 15.51 -7.67 7.91
N ALA A 121 14.50 -7.88 7.07
CA ALA A 121 13.27 -7.10 7.11
C ALA A 121 12.53 -7.26 8.44
N GLU A 122 12.50 -8.48 8.98
CA GLU A 122 11.83 -8.76 10.26
C GLU A 122 12.43 -7.96 11.42
N LYS A 123 13.70 -7.66 11.36
CA LYS A 123 14.38 -6.90 12.40
C LYS A 123 14.06 -5.40 12.41
N ARG A 124 13.43 -4.87 11.35
CA ARG A 124 13.18 -3.43 11.19
C ARG A 124 11.78 -3.00 11.73
#